data_03e66900e323c4d17c91e983efd80e4a
#
_entry.id   03e66900e323c4d17c91e983efd80e4a
#
_cell.length_a   1.000
_cell.length_b   1.000
_cell.length_c   1.000
_cell.angle_alpha   90.00
_cell.angle_beta   90.00
_cell.angle_gamma   90.00
#
_symmetry.space_group_name_H-M   'P 1'
#
loop_
_entity.id
_entity.type
_entity.pdbx_description
1 polymer ?
#
loop_
_entity_poly.entity_id
_entity_poly.type
_entity_poly.pdbx_seq_one_letter_code
_entity_poly.pdbx_strand_id
1 'polypeptide(L)'
;MPLIHKNLFLALQINTSALKGNLGQVGIIGNGSWGTALAKILTDNGRTIHWWVRNEEAIEYLTSRSHNPHYLTSVRFLPETIRPTKDLTAMMEQCDTVIVAVPSAYAQGVISSIPAQVWKTRNVISAIKGILPETNLLLNDYMTESCSLPLDNYVAITGPCHAEEVAYERLSYLTFSGLNDALTTEVAAAFDNSYINTTHNHDIWGAQFAAVLKNIYAIGAGMAHSLDYGDNFLSVYATNCYREMYGFLQRHFEKVHPSDEKPDFHTSAYLGDLLVTCYSLHSRNRTFGAMIGKGYSVKAATLEMNMVAEGYYAARGMQAISAQYNIPLPMATIIYRILWEGLHPATGFAQIEKMMS
;
A
#
# COMPACT_ATOMS: atom_id res chain seq x y z
N MET A 1 -1.95 -17.28 -47.66
CA MET A 1 -2.46 -17.30 -46.28
C MET A 1 -2.08 -16.05 -45.55
N PRO A 2 -2.80 -14.93 -45.70
CA PRO A 2 -2.77 -13.86 -44.72
C PRO A 2 -4.15 -13.14 -44.64
N LEU A 3 -5.20 -13.84 -44.25
CA LEU A 3 -6.54 -13.23 -44.08
C LEU A 3 -7.24 -13.66 -42.78
N ILE A 4 -6.64 -14.57 -42.02
CA ILE A 4 -7.23 -15.10 -40.78
C ILE A 4 -6.89 -14.23 -39.55
N HIS A 5 -5.79 -13.49 -39.58
CA HIS A 5 -5.37 -12.66 -38.43
C HIS A 5 -6.08 -11.29 -38.31
N LYS A 6 -6.72 -10.79 -39.37
CA LYS A 6 -7.43 -9.48 -39.31
C LYS A 6 -8.83 -9.59 -38.69
N ASN A 7 -9.48 -10.74 -38.75
CA ASN A 7 -10.84 -10.89 -38.20
C ASN A 7 -10.84 -11.28 -36.71
N LEU A 8 -9.73 -11.74 -36.14
CA LEU A 8 -9.63 -12.00 -34.71
C LEU A 8 -9.41 -10.72 -33.89
N PHE A 9 -8.80 -9.68 -34.50
CA PHE A 9 -8.60 -8.37 -33.85
C PHE A 9 -9.86 -7.51 -33.83
N LEU A 10 -10.79 -7.72 -34.77
CA LEU A 10 -12.08 -7.01 -34.78
C LEU A 10 -13.17 -7.65 -33.90
N ALA A 11 -13.04 -8.92 -33.57
CA ALA A 11 -13.99 -9.61 -32.68
C ALA A 11 -13.69 -9.44 -31.20
N LEU A 12 -12.51 -8.93 -30.83
CA LEU A 12 -12.13 -8.58 -29.47
C LEU A 12 -12.34 -7.09 -29.10
N GLN A 13 -12.92 -6.31 -30.01
CA GLN A 13 -13.62 -5.05 -29.64
C GLN A 13 -15.00 -5.37 -29.04
N ILE A 14 -15.06 -6.33 -28.11
CA ILE A 14 -16.18 -6.52 -27.22
C ILE A 14 -16.25 -5.27 -26.35
N ASN A 15 -17.15 -4.37 -26.76
CA ASN A 15 -17.92 -3.47 -25.92
C ASN A 15 -17.26 -3.04 -24.58
N THR A 16 -16.10 -2.40 -24.64
CA THR A 16 -15.49 -1.72 -23.48
C THR A 16 -16.31 -0.53 -22.99
N SER A 17 -17.41 -0.19 -23.68
CA SER A 17 -18.35 0.82 -23.23
C SER A 17 -19.41 0.32 -22.22
N ALA A 18 -19.54 -1.00 -22.02
CA ALA A 18 -20.54 -1.59 -21.11
C ALA A 18 -19.99 -1.91 -19.70
N LEU A 19 -18.69 -1.77 -19.49
CA LEU A 19 -18.01 -1.98 -18.18
C LEU A 19 -17.40 -0.70 -17.62
N LYS A 20 -17.90 0.47 -18.00
CA LYS A 20 -17.65 1.68 -17.22
C LYS A 20 -18.49 1.62 -15.96
N GLY A 21 -18.02 0.85 -14.98
CA GLY A 21 -18.58 0.85 -13.65
C GLY A 21 -18.69 2.28 -13.11
N ASN A 22 -19.64 2.54 -12.24
CA ASN A 22 -20.06 3.88 -11.84
C ASN A 22 -19.27 4.36 -10.60
N LEU A 23 -17.89 4.27 -10.62
CA LEU A 23 -17.06 4.88 -9.57
C LEU A 23 -17.27 6.41 -9.48
N GLY A 24 -18.06 6.98 -10.40
CA GLY A 24 -18.25 8.42 -10.49
C GLY A 24 -16.95 9.17 -10.76
N GLN A 25 -16.83 10.37 -10.21
CA GLN A 25 -15.61 11.15 -10.26
C GLN A 25 -14.61 10.63 -9.23
N VAL A 26 -13.38 10.40 -9.68
CA VAL A 26 -12.32 9.82 -8.83
C VAL A 26 -11.36 10.92 -8.37
N GLY A 27 -11.16 10.99 -7.05
CA GLY A 27 -10.16 11.84 -6.42
C GLY A 27 -8.98 11.04 -5.87
N ILE A 28 -7.76 11.57 -5.97
CA ILE A 28 -6.58 11.02 -5.33
C ILE A 28 -6.05 12.01 -4.31
N ILE A 29 -5.89 11.58 -3.07
CA ILE A 29 -5.28 12.36 -1.98
C ILE A 29 -3.83 11.95 -1.82
N GLY A 30 -2.90 12.83 -2.25
CA GLY A 30 -1.46 12.64 -2.14
C GLY A 30 -0.77 12.42 -3.48
N ASN A 31 0.40 13.06 -3.61
CA ASN A 31 1.23 13.04 -4.82
C ASN A 31 2.62 12.44 -4.60
N GLY A 32 2.76 11.54 -3.62
CA GLY A 32 3.96 10.71 -3.46
C GLY A 32 4.14 9.71 -4.60
N SER A 33 5.20 8.89 -4.59
CA SER A 33 5.44 7.88 -5.64
C SER A 33 4.21 7.01 -5.88
N TRP A 34 3.58 6.50 -4.80
CA TRP A 34 2.43 5.61 -4.93
C TRP A 34 1.19 6.33 -5.47
N GLY A 35 0.88 7.55 -4.98
CA GLY A 35 -0.20 8.36 -5.53
C GLY A 35 0.00 8.70 -7.01
N THR A 36 1.26 8.99 -7.41
CA THR A 36 1.61 9.23 -8.82
C THR A 36 1.45 7.98 -9.68
N ALA A 37 1.82 6.80 -9.16
CA ALA A 37 1.62 5.52 -9.86
C ALA A 37 0.14 5.19 -10.05
N LEU A 38 -0.70 5.37 -9.01
CA LEU A 38 -2.15 5.16 -9.10
C LEU A 38 -2.80 6.14 -10.08
N ALA A 39 -2.35 7.41 -10.08
CA ALA A 39 -2.77 8.41 -11.06
C ALA A 39 -2.46 7.95 -12.49
N LYS A 40 -1.22 7.46 -12.73
CA LYS A 40 -0.81 6.91 -14.04
C LYS A 40 -1.74 5.78 -14.48
N ILE A 41 -1.94 4.77 -13.64
CA ILE A 41 -2.79 3.61 -13.99
C ILE A 41 -4.18 4.07 -14.42
N LEU A 42 -4.82 4.94 -13.63
CA LEU A 42 -6.18 5.41 -13.93
C LEU A 42 -6.25 6.26 -15.20
N THR A 43 -5.27 7.14 -15.41
CA THR A 43 -5.25 8.00 -16.62
C THR A 43 -4.90 7.22 -17.87
N ASP A 44 -4.03 6.21 -17.79
CA ASP A 44 -3.75 5.28 -18.90
C ASP A 44 -5.00 4.46 -19.28
N ASN A 45 -5.87 4.19 -18.30
CA ASN A 45 -7.18 3.56 -18.52
C ASN A 45 -8.27 4.55 -18.98
N GLY A 46 -7.86 5.76 -19.37
CA GLY A 46 -8.76 6.78 -19.96
C GLY A 46 -9.66 7.49 -18.94
N ARG A 47 -9.36 7.41 -17.63
CA ARG A 47 -10.10 8.14 -16.61
C ARG A 47 -9.51 9.52 -16.39
N THR A 48 -10.37 10.51 -16.16
CA THR A 48 -9.97 11.81 -15.63
C THR A 48 -10.00 11.74 -14.10
N ILE A 49 -8.97 12.27 -13.43
CA ILE A 49 -8.85 12.26 -11.98
C ILE A 49 -8.78 13.68 -11.42
N HIS A 50 -9.37 13.90 -10.25
CA HIS A 50 -9.09 15.03 -9.40
C HIS A 50 -7.93 14.67 -8.48
N TRP A 51 -6.94 15.54 -8.35
CA TRP A 51 -5.72 15.17 -7.64
C TRP A 51 -5.35 16.21 -6.61
N TRP A 52 -5.49 15.86 -5.33
CA TRP A 52 -5.05 16.75 -4.25
C TRP A 52 -3.53 16.68 -4.08
N VAL A 53 -2.90 17.82 -4.28
CA VAL A 53 -1.45 18.01 -4.22
C VAL A 53 -1.14 19.14 -3.25
N ARG A 54 -0.43 18.85 -2.17
CA ARG A 54 -0.17 19.82 -1.10
C ARG A 54 0.72 20.98 -1.55
N ASN A 55 1.67 20.72 -2.42
CA ASN A 55 2.67 21.70 -2.85
C ASN A 55 2.24 22.39 -4.15
N GLU A 56 2.19 23.73 -4.12
CA GLU A 56 1.80 24.57 -5.25
C GLU A 56 2.77 24.45 -6.43
N GLU A 57 4.08 24.36 -6.17
CA GLU A 57 5.09 24.11 -7.18
C GLU A 57 4.80 22.79 -7.94
N ALA A 58 4.43 21.74 -7.24
CA ALA A 58 4.09 20.47 -7.88
C ALA A 58 2.82 20.58 -8.74
N ILE A 59 1.84 21.39 -8.34
CA ILE A 59 0.64 21.68 -9.15
C ILE A 59 1.04 22.40 -10.44
N GLU A 60 1.88 23.42 -10.34
CA GLU A 60 2.39 24.17 -11.50
C GLU A 60 3.15 23.25 -12.48
N TYR A 61 4.00 22.35 -11.96
CA TYR A 61 4.69 21.38 -12.80
C TYR A 61 3.75 20.38 -13.48
N LEU A 62 2.77 19.85 -12.75
CA LEU A 62 1.75 18.95 -13.31
C LEU A 62 0.95 19.63 -14.41
N THR A 63 0.60 20.91 -14.23
CA THR A 63 -0.21 21.67 -15.18
C THR A 63 0.60 22.14 -16.39
N SER A 64 1.82 22.68 -16.19
CA SER A 64 2.61 23.28 -17.25
C SER A 64 3.56 22.31 -17.95
N ARG A 65 4.05 21.27 -17.24
CA ARG A 65 5.04 20.31 -17.73
C ARG A 65 4.55 18.86 -17.75
N SER A 66 3.31 18.62 -17.33
CA SER A 66 2.64 17.31 -17.43
C SER A 66 3.32 16.18 -16.67
N HIS A 67 4.08 16.47 -15.60
CA HIS A 67 4.71 15.46 -14.76
C HIS A 67 4.88 15.91 -13.30
N ASN A 68 4.98 14.95 -12.39
CA ASN A 68 5.32 15.24 -11.00
C ASN A 68 6.83 15.58 -10.89
N PRO A 69 7.21 16.73 -10.29
CA PRO A 69 8.62 17.15 -10.22
C PRO A 69 9.47 16.30 -9.26
N HIS A 70 8.85 15.65 -8.26
CA HIS A 70 9.57 15.00 -7.18
C HIS A 70 9.48 13.46 -7.19
N TYR A 71 8.43 12.91 -7.81
CA TYR A 71 8.14 11.48 -7.76
C TYR A 71 7.82 10.95 -9.15
N LEU A 72 8.47 9.86 -9.55
CA LEU A 72 8.26 9.22 -10.86
C LEU A 72 8.31 10.25 -12.00
N THR A 73 9.35 11.04 -12.04
CA THR A 73 9.50 12.20 -12.96
C THR A 73 9.46 11.85 -14.45
N SER A 74 9.62 10.55 -14.77
CA SER A 74 9.50 10.03 -16.15
C SER A 74 8.04 9.86 -16.59
N VAL A 75 7.07 9.78 -15.64
CA VAL A 75 5.65 9.62 -15.96
C VAL A 75 5.10 10.93 -16.52
N ARG A 76 4.44 10.85 -17.67
CA ARG A 76 3.78 11.99 -18.33
C ARG A 76 2.27 11.80 -18.29
N PHE A 77 1.57 12.87 -17.98
CA PHE A 77 0.10 12.92 -17.96
C PHE A 77 -0.41 13.76 -19.12
N LEU A 78 -1.51 13.35 -19.73
CA LEU A 78 -2.23 14.24 -20.64
C LEU A 78 -2.95 15.31 -19.80
N PRO A 79 -2.81 16.62 -20.12
CA PRO A 79 -3.37 17.70 -19.30
C PRO A 79 -4.88 17.58 -19.03
N GLU A 80 -5.63 17.02 -19.98
CA GLU A 80 -7.05 16.81 -19.89
C GLU A 80 -7.45 15.67 -18.93
N THR A 81 -6.51 14.79 -18.56
CA THR A 81 -6.79 13.63 -17.70
C THR A 81 -6.57 13.90 -16.22
N ILE A 82 -5.91 14.99 -15.85
CA ILE A 82 -5.63 15.35 -14.46
C ILE A 82 -6.20 16.73 -14.11
N ARG A 83 -6.70 16.87 -12.90
CA ARG A 83 -7.18 18.13 -12.30
C ARG A 83 -6.49 18.33 -10.96
N PRO A 84 -5.22 18.78 -10.95
CA PRO A 84 -4.48 18.98 -9.70
C PRO A 84 -5.03 20.20 -8.96
N THR A 85 -5.20 20.07 -7.65
CA THR A 85 -5.69 21.13 -6.77
C THR A 85 -5.07 21.07 -5.40
N LYS A 86 -4.94 22.21 -4.73
CA LYS A 86 -4.55 22.34 -3.33
C LYS A 86 -5.76 22.33 -2.38
N ASP A 87 -6.94 22.61 -2.93
CA ASP A 87 -8.18 22.66 -2.17
C ASP A 87 -8.79 21.25 -2.05
N LEU A 88 -8.52 20.61 -0.88
CA LEU A 88 -9.04 19.28 -0.57
C LEU A 88 -10.56 19.29 -0.45
N THR A 89 -11.14 20.32 0.12
CA THR A 89 -12.60 20.41 0.33
C THR A 89 -13.32 20.49 -1.00
N ALA A 90 -12.90 21.38 -1.91
CA ALA A 90 -13.48 21.50 -3.24
C ALA A 90 -13.31 20.21 -4.05
N MET A 91 -12.19 19.51 -3.90
CA MET A 91 -12.01 18.20 -4.54
C MET A 91 -13.00 17.16 -3.99
N MET A 92 -13.15 17.09 -2.67
CA MET A 92 -14.06 16.14 -2.03
C MET A 92 -15.53 16.36 -2.43
N GLU A 93 -15.93 17.61 -2.68
CA GLU A 93 -17.30 17.93 -3.15
C GLU A 93 -17.58 17.40 -4.56
N GLN A 94 -16.55 17.26 -5.38
CA GLN A 94 -16.65 16.82 -6.77
C GLN A 94 -16.49 15.31 -6.97
N CYS A 95 -15.96 14.58 -5.98
CA CYS A 95 -15.60 13.18 -6.14
C CYS A 95 -16.57 12.26 -5.42
N ASP A 96 -16.97 11.19 -6.10
CA ASP A 96 -17.79 10.11 -5.53
C ASP A 96 -16.90 9.03 -4.89
N THR A 97 -15.74 8.81 -5.48
CA THR A 97 -14.72 7.83 -5.02
C THR A 97 -13.40 8.55 -4.72
N VAL A 98 -12.81 8.25 -3.59
CA VAL A 98 -11.58 8.91 -3.13
C VAL A 98 -10.52 7.88 -2.76
N ILE A 99 -9.35 8.01 -3.39
CA ILE A 99 -8.17 7.18 -3.11
C ILE A 99 -7.27 7.91 -2.12
N VAL A 100 -7.02 7.30 -0.97
CA VAL A 100 -6.15 7.85 0.07
C VAL A 100 -4.75 7.26 -0.09
N ALA A 101 -3.81 8.06 -0.60
CA ALA A 101 -2.44 7.65 -0.95
C ALA A 101 -1.36 8.51 -0.26
N VAL A 102 -1.65 9.00 0.93
CA VAL A 102 -0.66 9.67 1.80
C VAL A 102 0.00 8.66 2.74
N PRO A 103 1.21 8.92 3.26
CA PRO A 103 1.80 8.08 4.29
C PRO A 103 0.91 8.00 5.54
N SER A 104 0.89 6.83 6.21
CA SER A 104 0.06 6.57 7.40
C SER A 104 0.25 7.62 8.49
N ALA A 105 1.48 8.12 8.65
CA ALA A 105 1.82 9.17 9.62
C ALA A 105 1.11 10.50 9.41
N TYR A 106 0.58 10.77 8.22
CA TYR A 106 -0.11 12.02 7.88
C TYR A 106 -1.60 11.82 7.61
N ALA A 107 -2.05 10.58 7.47
CA ALA A 107 -3.40 10.25 7.02
C ALA A 107 -4.47 10.80 7.96
N GLN A 108 -4.30 10.63 9.26
CA GLN A 108 -5.27 11.10 10.25
C GLN A 108 -5.46 12.62 10.19
N GLY A 109 -4.38 13.40 10.10
CA GLY A 109 -4.45 14.85 9.97
C GLY A 109 -5.16 15.30 8.69
N VAL A 110 -4.94 14.61 7.58
CA VAL A 110 -5.64 14.90 6.31
C VAL A 110 -7.11 14.54 6.40
N ILE A 111 -7.45 13.37 6.92
CA ILE A 111 -8.85 12.92 7.02
C ILE A 111 -9.65 13.81 7.96
N SER A 112 -9.10 14.17 9.12
CA SER A 112 -9.75 15.04 10.11
C SER A 112 -9.93 16.48 9.66
N SER A 113 -9.23 16.92 8.61
CA SER A 113 -9.43 18.24 8.02
C SER A 113 -10.72 18.36 7.19
N ILE A 114 -11.35 17.22 6.87
CA ILE A 114 -12.63 17.15 6.16
C ILE A 114 -13.74 16.73 7.13
N PRO A 115 -14.90 17.38 7.14
CA PRO A 115 -16.01 16.99 8.00
C PRO A 115 -16.42 15.52 7.79
N ALA A 116 -16.66 14.79 8.89
CA ALA A 116 -17.02 13.37 8.88
C ALA A 116 -18.22 13.05 7.96
N GLN A 117 -19.18 13.95 7.86
CA GLN A 117 -20.36 13.81 7.00
C GLN A 117 -20.02 13.68 5.52
N VAL A 118 -18.93 14.31 5.07
CA VAL A 118 -18.49 14.24 3.68
C VAL A 118 -17.96 12.84 3.37
N TRP A 119 -17.19 12.25 4.29
CA TRP A 119 -16.66 10.90 4.14
C TRP A 119 -17.75 9.83 4.09
N LYS A 120 -18.78 9.98 4.92
CA LYS A 120 -19.85 8.99 5.08
C LYS A 120 -20.52 8.57 3.76
N THR A 121 -20.54 9.46 2.77
CA THR A 121 -21.22 9.25 1.48
C THR A 121 -20.26 8.94 0.33
N ARG A 122 -18.97 8.75 0.60
CA ARG A 122 -17.97 8.48 -0.43
C ARG A 122 -17.56 7.01 -0.43
N ASN A 123 -17.15 6.53 -1.60
CA ASN A 123 -16.36 5.31 -1.66
C ASN A 123 -14.91 5.67 -1.33
N VAL A 124 -14.31 4.97 -0.39
CA VAL A 124 -12.92 5.20 0.03
C VAL A 124 -12.06 4.04 -0.38
N ILE A 125 -11.05 4.32 -1.18
CA ILE A 125 -10.05 3.33 -1.59
C ILE A 125 -8.75 3.64 -0.83
N SER A 126 -8.35 2.74 0.06
CA SER A 126 -7.11 2.91 0.83
C SER A 126 -5.91 2.36 0.08
N ALA A 127 -4.94 3.20 -0.17
CA ALA A 127 -3.61 2.82 -0.65
C ALA A 127 -2.54 2.92 0.45
N ILE A 128 -2.97 3.05 1.73
CA ILE A 128 -2.10 3.14 2.90
C ILE A 128 -1.65 1.73 3.30
N LYS A 129 -0.34 1.57 3.49
CA LYS A 129 0.29 0.32 3.91
C LYS A 129 0.92 0.48 5.30
N GLY A 130 0.16 0.98 6.26
CA GLY A 130 0.61 1.31 7.60
C GLY A 130 -0.53 1.39 8.62
N ILE A 131 -0.16 1.57 9.87
CA ILE A 131 -1.05 1.81 11.00
C ILE A 131 -1.03 3.30 11.31
N LEU A 132 -2.16 3.88 11.68
CA LEU A 132 -2.25 5.28 12.09
C LEU A 132 -1.55 5.46 13.45
N PRO A 133 -0.47 6.27 13.53
CA PRO A 133 0.38 6.27 14.73
C PRO A 133 -0.27 6.84 16.00
N GLU A 134 -1.29 7.66 15.87
CA GLU A 134 -1.96 8.31 16.99
C GLU A 134 -2.99 7.39 17.66
N THR A 135 -3.66 6.54 16.88
CA THR A 135 -4.74 5.68 17.35
C THR A 135 -4.37 4.19 17.40
N ASN A 136 -3.29 3.80 16.71
CA ASN A 136 -2.91 2.40 16.44
C ASN A 136 -4.00 1.61 15.68
N LEU A 137 -4.85 2.30 14.90
CA LEU A 137 -5.88 1.68 14.08
C LEU A 137 -5.41 1.49 12.63
N LEU A 138 -5.98 0.51 11.95
CA LEU A 138 -6.01 0.47 10.50
C LEU A 138 -6.95 1.58 9.97
N LEU A 139 -6.78 1.97 8.71
CA LEU A 139 -7.56 3.08 8.16
C LEU A 139 -9.07 2.78 8.12
N ASN A 140 -9.47 1.54 7.78
CA ASN A 140 -10.88 1.14 7.76
C ASN A 140 -11.55 1.33 9.14
N ASP A 141 -10.89 0.92 10.22
CA ASP A 141 -11.43 1.04 11.57
C ASP A 141 -11.55 2.51 11.97
N TYR A 142 -10.49 3.30 11.71
CA TYR A 142 -10.52 4.74 11.97
C TYR A 142 -11.64 5.45 11.19
N MET A 143 -11.81 5.14 9.90
CA MET A 143 -12.85 5.76 9.07
C MET A 143 -14.26 5.38 9.55
N THR A 144 -14.44 4.14 9.99
CA THR A 144 -15.72 3.69 10.56
C THR A 144 -16.03 4.38 11.89
N GLU A 145 -15.05 4.43 12.81
CA GLU A 145 -15.23 4.99 14.13
C GLU A 145 -15.35 6.53 14.11
N SER A 146 -14.49 7.22 13.35
CA SER A 146 -14.36 8.67 13.39
C SER A 146 -15.18 9.38 12.31
N CYS A 147 -15.43 8.73 11.16
CA CYS A 147 -16.12 9.33 10.03
C CYS A 147 -17.48 8.68 9.74
N SER A 148 -17.87 7.65 10.49
CA SER A 148 -19.09 6.85 10.26
C SER A 148 -19.18 6.33 8.80
N LEU A 149 -18.03 6.00 8.21
CA LEU A 149 -17.96 5.41 6.88
C LEU A 149 -18.48 3.97 6.95
N PRO A 150 -19.50 3.60 6.14
CA PRO A 150 -19.88 2.20 6.01
C PRO A 150 -18.72 1.37 5.45
N LEU A 151 -18.44 0.19 6.01
CA LEU A 151 -17.40 -0.70 5.50
C LEU A 151 -17.66 -1.18 4.07
N ASP A 152 -18.92 -1.23 3.65
CA ASP A 152 -19.32 -1.54 2.27
C ASP A 152 -18.81 -0.48 1.26
N ASN A 153 -18.46 0.71 1.74
CA ASN A 153 -17.90 1.78 0.92
C ASN A 153 -16.37 1.84 1.00
N TYR A 154 -15.72 0.84 1.63
CA TYR A 154 -14.27 0.82 1.80
C TYR A 154 -13.62 -0.32 1.02
N VAL A 155 -12.53 0.00 0.31
CA VAL A 155 -11.68 -0.97 -0.40
C VAL A 155 -10.22 -0.70 -0.09
N ALA A 156 -9.45 -1.73 0.28
CA ALA A 156 -8.01 -1.63 0.46
C ALA A 156 -7.26 -2.11 -0.80
N ILE A 157 -6.22 -1.39 -1.20
CA ILE A 157 -5.30 -1.80 -2.29
C ILE A 157 -4.04 -2.39 -1.67
N THR A 158 -3.72 -3.63 -2.03
CA THR A 158 -2.52 -4.34 -1.61
C THR A 158 -1.86 -5.05 -2.81
N GLY A 159 -0.82 -5.83 -2.58
CA GLY A 159 -0.18 -6.67 -3.59
C GLY A 159 1.21 -6.21 -4.01
N PRO A 160 1.96 -7.10 -4.71
CA PRO A 160 3.34 -6.87 -5.16
C PRO A 160 3.37 -5.87 -6.33
N CYS A 161 3.47 -4.59 -5.99
CA CYS A 161 3.46 -3.51 -6.97
C CYS A 161 4.29 -2.32 -6.44
N HIS A 162 5.48 -2.13 -6.99
CA HIS A 162 6.30 -0.97 -6.72
C HIS A 162 5.98 0.18 -7.69
N ALA A 163 5.88 1.39 -7.16
CA ALA A 163 5.55 2.58 -7.95
C ALA A 163 6.53 2.81 -9.11
N GLU A 164 7.80 2.53 -8.87
CA GLU A 164 8.86 2.63 -9.86
C GLU A 164 8.68 1.65 -11.03
N GLU A 165 8.22 0.43 -10.74
CA GLU A 165 7.92 -0.57 -11.77
C GLU A 165 6.67 -0.20 -12.58
N VAL A 166 5.66 0.39 -11.94
CA VAL A 166 4.48 0.95 -12.62
C VAL A 166 4.89 2.07 -13.59
N ALA A 167 5.84 2.93 -13.18
CA ALA A 167 6.34 4.00 -14.05
C ALA A 167 6.99 3.47 -15.33
N TYR A 168 7.58 2.27 -15.29
CA TYR A 168 8.18 1.56 -16.43
C TYR A 168 7.23 0.54 -17.08
N GLU A 169 5.95 0.53 -16.71
CA GLU A 169 4.93 -0.40 -17.23
C GLU A 169 5.34 -1.88 -17.10
N ARG A 170 6.01 -2.21 -16.00
CA ARG A 170 6.35 -3.59 -15.67
C ARG A 170 5.11 -4.29 -15.12
N LEU A 171 4.93 -5.54 -15.55
CA LEU A 171 3.80 -6.35 -15.10
C LEU A 171 3.75 -6.42 -13.57
N SER A 172 2.67 -5.90 -13.01
CA SER A 172 2.45 -5.79 -11.57
C SER A 172 1.08 -6.32 -11.19
N TYR A 173 0.91 -6.65 -9.91
CA TYR A 173 -0.32 -7.28 -9.43
C TYR A 173 -0.91 -6.47 -8.29
N LEU A 174 -2.19 -6.15 -8.39
CA LEU A 174 -2.94 -5.47 -7.35
C LEU A 174 -4.09 -6.36 -6.86
N THR A 175 -4.28 -6.38 -5.55
CA THR A 175 -5.42 -7.02 -4.91
C THR A 175 -6.26 -5.96 -4.23
N PHE A 176 -7.55 -6.00 -4.50
CA PHE A 176 -8.55 -5.12 -3.92
C PHE A 176 -9.36 -5.89 -2.89
N SER A 177 -9.36 -5.43 -1.64
CA SER A 177 -10.04 -6.10 -0.53
C SER A 177 -11.19 -5.23 -0.03
N GLY A 178 -12.43 -5.72 -0.14
CA GLY A 178 -13.63 -4.99 0.26
C GLY A 178 -14.83 -5.92 0.48
N LEU A 179 -15.77 -5.54 1.36
CA LEU A 179 -16.94 -6.36 1.68
C LEU A 179 -18.02 -6.28 0.60
N ASN A 180 -18.13 -5.14 -0.10
CA ASN A 180 -19.06 -4.95 -1.18
C ASN A 180 -18.46 -5.46 -2.50
N ASP A 181 -18.89 -6.62 -2.94
CA ASP A 181 -18.41 -7.31 -4.13
C ASP A 181 -18.55 -6.47 -5.41
N ALA A 182 -19.66 -5.78 -5.55
CA ALA A 182 -19.93 -4.93 -6.73
C ALA A 182 -18.93 -3.78 -6.79
N LEU A 183 -18.73 -3.06 -5.67
CA LEU A 183 -17.77 -1.96 -5.60
C LEU A 183 -16.33 -2.48 -5.80
N THR A 184 -15.96 -3.57 -5.15
CA THR A 184 -14.61 -4.11 -5.19
C THR A 184 -14.24 -4.60 -6.59
N THR A 185 -15.15 -5.28 -7.27
CA THR A 185 -15.01 -5.71 -8.68
C THR A 185 -14.87 -4.50 -9.61
N GLU A 186 -15.69 -3.48 -9.42
CA GLU A 186 -15.65 -2.26 -10.22
C GLU A 186 -14.34 -1.50 -10.04
N VAL A 187 -13.86 -1.36 -8.79
CA VAL A 187 -12.57 -0.75 -8.48
C VAL A 187 -11.45 -1.56 -9.15
N ALA A 188 -11.43 -2.88 -9.00
CA ALA A 188 -10.42 -3.74 -9.61
C ALA A 188 -10.38 -3.56 -11.14
N ALA A 189 -11.52 -3.59 -11.81
CA ALA A 189 -11.64 -3.37 -13.26
C ALA A 189 -11.16 -1.97 -13.71
N ALA A 190 -11.27 -0.95 -12.85
CA ALA A 190 -10.79 0.39 -13.16
C ALA A 190 -9.25 0.49 -13.21
N PHE A 191 -8.55 -0.42 -12.54
CA PHE A 191 -7.10 -0.48 -12.50
C PHE A 191 -6.49 -1.52 -13.44
N ASP A 192 -7.29 -2.45 -13.97
CA ASP A 192 -6.80 -3.52 -14.84
C ASP A 192 -6.38 -2.99 -16.21
N ASN A 193 -5.19 -3.39 -16.70
CA ASN A 193 -4.68 -3.02 -18.02
C ASN A 193 -3.55 -3.95 -18.47
N SER A 194 -2.81 -3.57 -19.52
CA SER A 194 -1.76 -4.40 -20.12
C SER A 194 -0.56 -4.68 -19.19
N TYR A 195 -0.35 -3.87 -18.14
CA TYR A 195 0.77 -4.00 -17.20
C TYR A 195 0.32 -4.12 -15.73
N ILE A 196 -0.97 -4.05 -15.45
CA ILE A 196 -1.55 -4.26 -14.13
C ILE A 196 -2.58 -5.38 -14.20
N ASN A 197 -2.31 -6.49 -13.53
CA ASN A 197 -3.29 -7.54 -13.27
C ASN A 197 -3.98 -7.30 -11.93
N THR A 198 -5.30 -7.42 -11.91
CA THR A 198 -6.09 -7.17 -10.72
C THR A 198 -6.79 -8.44 -10.23
N THR A 199 -6.88 -8.58 -8.91
CA THR A 199 -7.70 -9.57 -8.22
C THR A 199 -8.47 -8.89 -7.09
N HIS A 200 -9.50 -9.56 -6.54
CA HIS A 200 -10.22 -9.04 -5.39
C HIS A 200 -10.56 -10.13 -4.39
N ASN A 201 -10.78 -9.73 -3.14
CA ASN A 201 -11.22 -10.59 -2.04
C ASN A 201 -11.98 -9.78 -0.98
N HIS A 202 -12.49 -10.46 0.07
CA HIS A 202 -13.24 -9.84 1.15
C HIS A 202 -12.40 -9.57 2.42
N ASP A 203 -11.11 -9.89 2.43
CA ASP A 203 -10.27 -9.78 3.61
C ASP A 203 -9.64 -8.38 3.76
N ILE A 204 -10.45 -7.41 4.19
CA ILE A 204 -10.01 -6.03 4.42
C ILE A 204 -8.89 -5.97 5.46
N TRP A 205 -9.05 -6.67 6.60
CA TRP A 205 -8.11 -6.56 7.72
C TRP A 205 -6.83 -7.34 7.47
N GLY A 206 -6.93 -8.60 7.07
CA GLY A 206 -5.75 -9.43 6.85
C GLY A 206 -4.86 -8.90 5.73
N ALA A 207 -5.43 -8.42 4.63
CA ALA A 207 -4.65 -7.82 3.53
C ALA A 207 -3.89 -6.57 4.00
N GLN A 208 -4.51 -5.71 4.82
CA GLN A 208 -3.84 -4.54 5.39
C GLN A 208 -2.78 -4.92 6.43
N PHE A 209 -3.07 -5.86 7.34
CA PHE A 209 -2.06 -6.34 8.30
C PHE A 209 -0.86 -6.99 7.61
N ALA A 210 -1.08 -7.76 6.55
CA ALA A 210 0.01 -8.31 5.75
C ALA A 210 0.87 -7.20 5.15
N ALA A 211 0.24 -6.15 4.57
CA ALA A 211 0.95 -5.00 4.01
C ALA A 211 1.71 -4.17 5.08
N VAL A 212 1.24 -4.17 6.33
CA VAL A 212 1.94 -3.58 7.48
C VAL A 212 3.14 -4.43 7.88
N LEU A 213 2.93 -5.72 8.12
CA LEU A 213 3.96 -6.65 8.61
C LEU A 213 5.11 -6.81 7.61
N LYS A 214 4.82 -6.92 6.30
CA LYS A 214 5.86 -7.01 5.28
C LYS A 214 6.83 -5.83 5.32
N ASN A 215 6.35 -4.62 5.63
CA ASN A 215 7.17 -3.42 5.71
C ASN A 215 8.14 -3.49 6.91
N ILE A 216 7.71 -4.07 8.03
CA ILE A 216 8.56 -4.32 9.19
C ILE A 216 9.64 -5.34 8.84
N TYR A 217 9.25 -6.46 8.23
CA TYR A 217 10.18 -7.52 7.85
C TYR A 217 11.17 -7.07 6.78
N ALA A 218 10.75 -6.19 5.87
CA ALA A 218 11.67 -5.60 4.88
C ALA A 218 12.76 -4.73 5.52
N ILE A 219 12.46 -4.01 6.62
CA ILE A 219 13.50 -3.33 7.41
C ILE A 219 14.52 -4.35 7.95
N GLY A 220 14.03 -5.46 8.52
CA GLY A 220 14.89 -6.54 8.97
C GLY A 220 15.73 -7.14 7.84
N ALA A 221 15.15 -7.39 6.68
CA ALA A 221 15.88 -7.87 5.51
C ALA A 221 17.02 -6.92 5.08
N GLY A 222 16.78 -5.61 5.15
CA GLY A 222 17.81 -4.60 4.92
C GLY A 222 18.93 -4.63 5.96
N MET A 223 18.58 -4.76 7.25
CA MET A 223 19.56 -4.92 8.34
C MET A 223 20.42 -6.19 8.13
N ALA A 224 19.77 -7.34 7.85
CA ALA A 224 20.46 -8.59 7.60
C ALA A 224 21.50 -8.46 6.48
N HIS A 225 21.10 -7.88 5.35
CA HIS A 225 21.98 -7.64 4.22
C HIS A 225 23.23 -6.80 4.62
N SER A 226 23.06 -5.77 5.45
CA SER A 226 24.16 -4.89 5.86
C SER A 226 24.99 -5.44 7.02
N LEU A 227 24.54 -6.51 7.68
CA LEU A 227 25.27 -7.30 8.66
C LEU A 227 25.98 -8.49 8.02
N ASP A 228 26.14 -8.49 6.68
CA ASP A 228 26.81 -9.52 5.89
C ASP A 228 26.14 -10.91 5.94
N TYR A 229 24.84 -10.97 6.25
CA TYR A 229 24.05 -12.18 6.06
C TYR A 229 23.77 -12.39 4.56
N GLY A 230 24.08 -13.58 4.04
CA GLY A 230 23.90 -13.91 2.63
C GLY A 230 22.46 -14.31 2.26
N ASP A 231 22.29 -14.69 0.98
CA ASP A 231 20.96 -15.02 0.39
C ASP A 231 20.34 -16.27 1.01
N ASN A 232 21.14 -17.25 1.46
CA ASN A 232 20.63 -18.43 2.17
C ASN A 232 19.93 -18.01 3.47
N PHE A 233 20.56 -17.14 4.25
CA PHE A 233 19.93 -16.59 5.46
C PHE A 233 18.67 -15.80 5.13
N LEU A 234 18.74 -14.92 4.12
CA LEU A 234 17.60 -14.08 3.73
C LEU A 234 16.38 -14.91 3.32
N SER A 235 16.62 -16.06 2.65
CA SER A 235 15.56 -16.99 2.27
C SER A 235 14.88 -17.63 3.49
N VAL A 236 15.66 -18.08 4.46
CA VAL A 236 15.12 -18.63 5.73
C VAL A 236 14.44 -17.54 6.55
N TYR A 237 15.03 -16.34 6.60
CA TYR A 237 14.45 -15.17 7.26
C TYR A 237 13.06 -14.84 6.68
N ALA A 238 12.94 -14.71 5.35
CA ALA A 238 11.67 -14.42 4.69
C ALA A 238 10.62 -15.51 4.95
N THR A 239 11.03 -16.79 4.96
CA THR A 239 10.15 -17.92 5.30
C THR A 239 9.62 -17.82 6.73
N ASN A 240 10.47 -17.50 7.70
CA ASN A 240 10.05 -17.36 9.10
C ASN A 240 9.19 -16.11 9.31
N CYS A 241 9.49 -14.99 8.63
CA CYS A 241 8.63 -13.81 8.60
C CYS A 241 7.25 -14.13 8.05
N TYR A 242 7.16 -14.93 6.98
CA TYR A 242 5.87 -15.37 6.46
C TYR A 242 5.11 -16.28 7.43
N ARG A 243 5.79 -17.23 8.09
CA ARG A 243 5.16 -18.07 9.13
C ARG A 243 4.59 -17.24 10.26
N GLU A 244 5.31 -16.22 10.73
CA GLU A 244 4.83 -15.30 11.77
C GLU A 244 3.62 -14.51 11.29
N MET A 245 3.69 -13.91 10.09
CA MET A 245 2.59 -13.19 9.46
C MET A 245 1.36 -14.08 9.30
N TYR A 246 1.52 -15.27 8.71
CA TYR A 246 0.44 -16.23 8.54
C TYR A 246 -0.21 -16.61 9.87
N GLY A 247 0.59 -16.92 10.89
CA GLY A 247 0.09 -17.26 12.23
C GLY A 247 -0.65 -16.11 12.90
N PHE A 248 -0.23 -14.85 12.66
CA PHE A 248 -0.95 -13.66 13.13
C PHE A 248 -2.29 -13.50 12.40
N LEU A 249 -2.29 -13.54 11.08
CA LEU A 249 -3.48 -13.36 10.25
C LEU A 249 -4.53 -14.43 10.58
N GLN A 250 -4.12 -15.68 10.68
CA GLN A 250 -5.03 -16.78 11.05
C GLN A 250 -5.68 -16.55 12.40
N ARG A 251 -4.89 -16.29 13.45
CA ARG A 251 -5.42 -16.09 14.81
C ARG A 251 -6.25 -14.83 14.93
N HIS A 252 -5.89 -13.77 14.22
CA HIS A 252 -6.67 -12.54 14.16
C HIS A 252 -8.03 -12.81 13.51
N PHE A 253 -8.04 -13.46 12.35
CA PHE A 253 -9.26 -13.82 11.65
C PHE A 253 -10.19 -14.67 12.50
N GLU A 254 -9.68 -15.74 13.12
CA GLU A 254 -10.46 -16.61 14.03
C GLU A 254 -11.08 -15.87 15.22
N LYS A 255 -10.45 -14.77 15.68
CA LYS A 255 -10.99 -13.95 16.79
C LYS A 255 -12.05 -12.96 16.34
N VAL A 256 -11.91 -12.38 15.15
CA VAL A 256 -12.75 -11.28 14.68
C VAL A 256 -13.89 -11.80 13.80
N HIS A 257 -13.66 -12.88 13.05
CA HIS A 257 -14.59 -13.47 12.08
C HIS A 257 -14.75 -14.99 12.26
N PRO A 258 -15.17 -15.47 13.45
CA PRO A 258 -15.14 -16.91 13.76
C PRO A 258 -16.09 -17.77 12.92
N SER A 259 -17.07 -17.16 12.24
CA SER A 259 -18.08 -17.87 11.43
C SER A 259 -17.85 -17.75 9.94
N ASP A 260 -16.85 -16.99 9.50
CA ASP A 260 -16.62 -16.69 8.08
C ASP A 260 -15.67 -17.71 7.45
N GLU A 261 -15.72 -17.81 6.12
CA GLU A 261 -14.77 -18.62 5.38
C GLU A 261 -13.38 -17.97 5.42
N LYS A 262 -12.38 -18.77 5.82
CA LYS A 262 -11.01 -18.30 5.98
C LYS A 262 -10.39 -17.92 4.63
N PRO A 263 -9.80 -16.72 4.51
CA PRO A 263 -9.09 -16.30 3.31
C PRO A 263 -7.86 -17.18 3.02
N ASP A 264 -7.51 -17.30 1.73
CA ASP A 264 -6.25 -17.90 1.33
C ASP A 264 -5.10 -16.89 1.50
N PHE A 265 -4.39 -16.99 2.62
CA PHE A 265 -3.24 -16.15 2.94
C PHE A 265 -1.97 -16.49 2.14
N HIS A 266 -2.01 -17.45 1.20
CA HIS A 266 -0.86 -17.79 0.36
C HIS A 266 -0.82 -17.01 -0.95
N THR A 267 -1.82 -16.18 -1.22
CA THR A 267 -1.91 -15.42 -2.47
C THR A 267 -0.93 -14.25 -2.54
N SER A 268 -0.91 -13.58 -3.71
CA SER A 268 0.05 -12.51 -4.00
C SER A 268 -0.04 -11.31 -3.06
N ALA A 269 -1.23 -11.01 -2.51
CA ALA A 269 -1.44 -9.92 -1.56
C ALA A 269 -0.68 -10.10 -0.24
N TYR A 270 -0.38 -11.34 0.13
CA TYR A 270 0.29 -11.71 1.37
C TYR A 270 1.73 -12.16 1.13
N LEU A 271 1.92 -13.38 0.64
CA LEU A 271 3.26 -13.96 0.40
C LEU A 271 4.02 -13.22 -0.71
N GLY A 272 3.37 -12.95 -1.84
CA GLY A 272 4.04 -12.29 -2.97
C GLY A 272 4.52 -10.89 -2.61
N ASP A 273 3.68 -10.10 -1.92
CA ASP A 273 4.02 -8.73 -1.51
C ASP A 273 5.11 -8.71 -0.41
N LEU A 274 5.15 -9.70 0.48
CA LEU A 274 6.25 -9.88 1.42
C LEU A 274 7.57 -10.15 0.68
N LEU A 275 7.59 -11.13 -0.23
CA LEU A 275 8.80 -11.52 -0.94
C LEU A 275 9.37 -10.34 -1.75
N VAL A 276 8.55 -9.69 -2.59
CA VAL A 276 9.04 -8.55 -3.37
C VAL A 276 9.57 -7.44 -2.49
N THR A 277 8.93 -7.17 -1.35
CA THR A 277 9.35 -6.09 -0.45
C THR A 277 10.67 -6.38 0.27
N CYS A 278 10.95 -7.66 0.60
CA CYS A 278 12.20 -8.08 1.23
C CYS A 278 13.39 -8.12 0.25
N TYR A 279 13.14 -8.45 -1.03
CA TYR A 279 14.20 -8.63 -2.02
C TYR A 279 14.44 -7.39 -2.91
N SER A 280 13.42 -6.62 -3.21
CA SER A 280 13.52 -5.48 -4.15
C SER A 280 14.43 -4.36 -3.62
N LEU A 281 15.26 -3.83 -4.51
CA LEU A 281 16.06 -2.62 -4.26
C LEU A 281 15.21 -1.35 -4.25
N HIS A 282 13.98 -1.38 -4.78
CA HIS A 282 13.03 -0.27 -4.71
C HIS A 282 12.35 -0.17 -3.34
N SER A 283 12.52 -1.17 -2.46
CA SER A 283 11.93 -1.16 -1.12
C SER A 283 12.59 -0.13 -0.21
N ARG A 284 11.88 0.95 0.06
CA ARG A 284 12.31 1.99 1.01
C ARG A 284 12.55 1.45 2.41
N ASN A 285 11.74 0.50 2.85
CA ASN A 285 11.91 -0.15 4.14
C ASN A 285 13.21 -0.95 4.18
N ARG A 286 13.54 -1.69 3.12
CA ARG A 286 14.79 -2.42 3.00
C ARG A 286 15.99 -1.46 3.00
N THR A 287 15.93 -0.34 2.28
CA THR A 287 16.98 0.69 2.28
C THR A 287 17.17 1.28 3.68
N PHE A 288 16.08 1.63 4.37
CA PHE A 288 16.14 2.13 5.74
C PHE A 288 16.79 1.13 6.69
N GLY A 289 16.40 -0.15 6.60
CA GLY A 289 17.02 -1.22 7.37
C GLY A 289 18.50 -1.38 7.08
N ALA A 290 18.91 -1.27 5.81
CA ALA A 290 20.33 -1.35 5.42
C ALA A 290 21.16 -0.22 6.04
N MET A 291 20.63 0.98 6.16
CA MET A 291 21.31 2.09 6.83
C MET A 291 21.50 1.79 8.34
N ILE A 292 20.44 1.29 9.00
CA ILE A 292 20.51 0.89 10.42
C ILE A 292 21.53 -0.24 10.62
N GLY A 293 21.55 -1.25 9.77
CA GLY A 293 22.52 -2.34 9.80
C GLY A 293 23.96 -1.87 9.62
N LYS A 294 24.19 -0.79 8.86
CA LYS A 294 25.50 -0.12 8.70
C LYS A 294 25.89 0.77 9.87
N GLY A 295 25.07 0.86 10.93
CA GLY A 295 25.36 1.64 12.12
C GLY A 295 24.84 3.07 12.12
N TYR A 296 24.03 3.48 11.13
CA TYR A 296 23.33 4.76 11.22
C TYR A 296 22.34 4.73 12.38
N SER A 297 22.26 5.84 13.13
CA SER A 297 21.15 5.99 14.07
C SER A 297 19.82 6.08 13.33
N VAL A 298 18.74 5.66 13.97
CA VAL A 298 17.39 5.78 13.42
C VAL A 298 17.08 7.21 12.95
N LYS A 299 17.48 8.21 13.77
CA LYS A 299 17.32 9.63 13.43
C LYS A 299 18.10 10.02 12.18
N ALA A 300 19.36 9.58 12.05
CA ALA A 300 20.18 9.89 10.88
C ALA A 300 19.61 9.24 9.61
N ALA A 301 19.20 7.97 9.69
CA ALA A 301 18.58 7.26 8.59
C ALA A 301 17.24 7.92 8.15
N THR A 302 16.43 8.39 9.10
CA THR A 302 15.18 9.10 8.80
C THR A 302 15.43 10.45 8.09
N LEU A 303 16.47 11.18 8.49
CA LEU A 303 16.82 12.47 7.86
C LEU A 303 17.41 12.29 6.46
N GLU A 304 18.19 11.24 6.24
CA GLU A 304 18.80 10.94 4.94
C GLU A 304 17.77 10.48 3.90
N MET A 305 16.70 9.81 4.35
CA MET A 305 15.65 9.36 3.46
C MET A 305 14.68 10.48 3.09
N ASN A 306 14.58 10.78 1.80
CA ASN A 306 13.59 11.75 1.28
C ASN A 306 12.13 11.27 1.39
N MET A 307 11.89 10.04 1.83
CA MET A 307 10.57 9.41 1.88
C MET A 307 10.42 8.57 3.15
N VAL A 308 9.19 8.51 3.67
CA VAL A 308 8.86 7.76 4.89
C VAL A 308 9.04 6.25 4.66
N ALA A 309 9.76 5.60 5.58
CA ALA A 309 9.76 4.15 5.73
C ALA A 309 8.59 3.74 6.62
N GLU A 310 7.48 3.29 6.01
CA GLU A 310 6.24 2.95 6.73
C GLU A 310 6.47 1.90 7.84
N GLY A 311 7.38 0.95 7.63
CA GLY A 311 7.71 -0.09 8.60
C GLY A 311 8.25 0.44 9.93
N TYR A 312 8.80 1.65 9.97
CA TYR A 312 9.26 2.28 11.21
C TYR A 312 8.10 2.54 12.17
N TYR A 313 7.06 3.23 11.71
CA TYR A 313 5.87 3.49 12.53
C TYR A 313 5.04 2.23 12.72
N ALA A 314 4.96 1.39 11.69
CA ALA A 314 4.26 0.11 11.73
C ALA A 314 4.80 -0.81 12.83
N ALA A 315 6.13 -0.84 13.07
CA ALA A 315 6.72 -1.67 14.12
C ALA A 315 6.16 -1.31 15.51
N ARG A 316 5.98 -0.01 15.80
CA ARG A 316 5.39 0.44 17.06
C ARG A 316 3.90 0.11 17.15
N GLY A 317 3.13 0.37 16.09
CA GLY A 317 1.70 0.07 16.06
C GLY A 317 1.42 -1.43 16.22
N MET A 318 2.21 -2.29 15.55
CA MET A 318 2.05 -3.74 15.65
C MET A 318 2.39 -4.29 17.05
N GLN A 319 3.24 -3.63 17.84
CA GLN A 319 3.42 -4.02 19.25
C GLN A 319 2.13 -3.83 20.06
N ALA A 320 1.45 -2.69 19.89
CA ALA A 320 0.17 -2.43 20.55
C ALA A 320 -0.92 -3.44 20.12
N ILE A 321 -1.01 -3.70 18.82
CA ILE A 321 -1.98 -4.64 18.24
C ILE A 321 -1.68 -6.08 18.68
N SER A 322 -0.42 -6.51 18.69
CA SER A 322 0.00 -7.82 19.18
C SER A 322 -0.42 -8.04 20.64
N ALA A 323 -0.23 -7.03 21.48
CA ALA A 323 -0.66 -7.06 22.88
C ALA A 323 -2.18 -7.09 23.02
N GLN A 324 -2.90 -6.25 22.27
CA GLN A 324 -4.36 -6.16 22.28
C GLN A 324 -5.02 -7.50 21.94
N TYR A 325 -4.54 -8.17 20.91
CA TYR A 325 -5.08 -9.46 20.46
C TYR A 325 -4.42 -10.66 21.16
N ASN A 326 -3.40 -10.44 21.97
CA ASN A 326 -2.59 -11.51 22.58
C ASN A 326 -2.09 -12.52 21.52
N ILE A 327 -1.52 -11.99 20.43
CA ILE A 327 -0.91 -12.76 19.35
C ILE A 327 0.55 -12.35 19.22
N PRO A 328 1.51 -13.17 19.68
CA PRO A 328 2.93 -12.80 19.67
C PRO A 328 3.50 -12.70 18.26
N LEU A 329 4.37 -11.71 18.06
CA LEU A 329 5.12 -11.44 16.83
C LEU A 329 6.62 -11.34 17.13
N PRO A 330 7.30 -12.45 17.45
CA PRO A 330 8.69 -12.44 17.94
C PRO A 330 9.68 -11.80 16.96
N MET A 331 9.57 -12.06 15.64
CA MET A 331 10.45 -11.45 14.63
C MET A 331 10.23 -9.93 14.56
N ALA A 332 8.98 -9.50 14.41
CA ALA A 332 8.61 -8.08 14.36
C ALA A 332 8.97 -7.36 15.67
N THR A 333 8.87 -8.03 16.82
CA THR A 333 9.24 -7.47 18.13
C THR A 333 10.74 -7.19 18.23
N ILE A 334 11.62 -8.05 17.72
CA ILE A 334 13.06 -7.78 17.71
C ILE A 334 13.37 -6.58 16.82
N ILE A 335 12.74 -6.47 15.65
CA ILE A 335 12.90 -5.32 14.77
C ILE A 335 12.42 -4.04 15.47
N TYR A 336 11.27 -4.08 16.15
CA TYR A 336 10.78 -2.98 16.96
C TYR A 336 11.81 -2.56 18.03
N ARG A 337 12.37 -3.50 18.77
CA ARG A 337 13.38 -3.20 19.82
C ARG A 337 14.62 -2.55 19.26
N ILE A 338 15.07 -2.94 18.07
CA ILE A 338 16.18 -2.28 17.38
C ILE A 338 15.81 -0.82 17.06
N LEU A 339 14.61 -0.58 16.52
CA LEU A 339 14.19 0.72 16.03
C LEU A 339 13.81 1.70 17.16
N TRP A 340 13.22 1.21 18.25
CA TRP A 340 12.57 2.05 19.26
C TRP A 340 13.18 1.93 20.66
N GLU A 341 13.83 0.81 20.98
CA GLU A 341 14.41 0.55 22.31
C GLU A 341 15.94 0.53 22.31
N GLY A 342 16.58 0.79 21.18
CA GLY A 342 18.04 0.88 21.08
C GLY A 342 18.79 -0.45 21.16
N LEU A 343 18.09 -1.58 20.91
CA LEU A 343 18.76 -2.87 20.78
C LEU A 343 19.73 -2.83 19.60
N HIS A 344 20.99 -3.20 19.82
CA HIS A 344 21.99 -3.21 18.75
C HIS A 344 21.58 -4.20 17.64
N PRO A 345 21.65 -3.84 16.34
CA PRO A 345 21.20 -4.69 15.23
C PRO A 345 21.81 -6.09 15.25
N ALA A 346 23.14 -6.21 15.42
CA ALA A 346 23.81 -7.51 15.49
C ALA A 346 23.31 -8.38 16.66
N THR A 347 23.02 -7.78 17.82
CA THR A 347 22.47 -8.48 18.98
C THR A 347 21.05 -8.98 18.70
N GLY A 348 20.23 -8.15 18.03
CA GLY A 348 18.87 -8.53 17.62
C GLY A 348 18.89 -9.68 16.62
N PHE A 349 19.77 -9.62 15.62
CA PHE A 349 19.89 -10.68 14.61
C PHE A 349 20.43 -11.99 15.18
N ALA A 350 21.34 -11.97 16.15
CA ALA A 350 21.73 -13.18 16.88
C ALA A 350 20.58 -13.83 17.68
N GLN A 351 19.54 -13.06 18.07
CA GLN A 351 18.31 -13.61 18.64
C GLN A 351 17.42 -14.20 17.54
N ILE A 352 17.26 -13.50 16.40
CA ILE A 352 16.49 -13.99 15.23
C ILE A 352 17.05 -15.32 14.75
N GLU A 353 18.37 -15.48 14.60
CA GLU A 353 19.03 -16.74 14.18
C GLU A 353 18.57 -17.92 15.04
N LYS A 354 18.49 -17.75 16.36
CA LYS A 354 18.11 -18.82 17.29
C LYS A 354 16.63 -19.22 17.21
N MET A 355 15.80 -18.38 16.61
CA MET A 355 14.38 -18.62 16.46
C MET A 355 14.00 -19.21 15.09
N MET A 356 14.91 -19.09 14.12
CA MET A 356 14.67 -19.59 12.77
C MET A 356 14.87 -21.11 12.70
N SER A 357 14.04 -21.77 11.92
CA SER A 357 14.07 -23.22 11.68
C SER A 357 13.82 -23.53 10.20
#